data_a1e61b996199a1d41e89c3592988249b
#
_entry.id   a1e61b996199a1d41e89c3592988249b
#
_cell.length_a   1.000
_cell.length_b   1.000
_cell.length_c   1.000
_cell.angle_alpha   90.00
_cell.angle_beta   90.00
_cell.angle_gamma   90.00
#
_symmetry.space_group_name_H-M   'P 1'
#
loop_
_entity.id
_entity.type
_entity.pdbx_description
1 polymer ?
#
loop_
_entity_poly.entity_id
_entity_poly.type
_entity_poly.pdbx_seq_one_letter_code
_entity_poly.pdbx_strand_id
1 'polypeptide(L)'
;MSFDVHRSPARVSAAAAAQLPRWLLWALLLAYAIAGLPGHDPWFQDDAASFGIMWTMARGHTADWWLPNVFGATVAEEGPLSFWVGAFFIRLFGPWLGDAVAARVTCLFWFAVGTSSLWYATYRVARRDEAQPVAFAFGGEANARDYGRMLADVAVLLFLGTIGIAVRLHQTTAETAAVALIAVILLGLTIALERPRFGACVAGFALGALALTRGVAPALFAVPAVIAAGPLVFRGRARWDIPLIATLLAAACFAVWPITATALIPQRAPEFFAAWRVWTCDTVGFPGVAELGRIGRNLPWYVWPLWPLALWTVYAWRHALRAPHIALAGLLSLSMLAGLFSSAPGEAMLILTVPALVPLAAFGATTLRRAAENALDWFSIALFSLVALGAWAYFFAMATGTPPKMAASIARLVPGFTEPISVVATIAALIASTAWLVLVLWRVRTRPPMLWRGPMLGAAGLTMLWVLVNLLYLPLINYSRSYAGLALQVAEQVQQSGGSPCVFAHRLLPAHRALFALHAGMRFVRPEQEADCQVALHRDSRRSRLDDEPPPGPWQLIWEGSWPTRQDEVFRLYRRGGG
;
A
#
# COMPACT_ATOMS: atom_id res chain seq x y z
N MET A 1 -36.66 33.96 -1.25
CA MET A 1 -35.59 33.35 -2.05
C MET A 1 -34.30 34.13 -1.79
N SER A 2 -33.52 33.75 -0.78
CA SER A 2 -32.20 34.33 -0.58
C SER A 2 -31.23 33.50 -1.41
N PHE A 3 -30.73 34.06 -2.50
CA PHE A 3 -29.61 33.54 -3.23
C PHE A 3 -28.35 33.74 -2.36
N ASP A 4 -28.08 32.80 -1.47
CA ASP A 4 -26.74 32.62 -0.93
C ASP A 4 -25.84 32.15 -2.09
N VAL A 5 -25.32 33.11 -2.81
CA VAL A 5 -24.29 32.87 -3.85
C VAL A 5 -23.04 32.47 -3.08
N HIS A 6 -22.89 31.17 -2.84
CA HIS A 6 -21.64 30.62 -2.35
C HIS A 6 -20.56 30.94 -3.38
N ARG A 7 -19.80 32.00 -3.12
CA ARG A 7 -18.71 32.44 -3.99
C ARG A 7 -17.60 31.38 -3.88
N SER A 8 -17.49 30.52 -4.90
CA SER A 8 -16.35 29.63 -5.04
C SER A 8 -15.05 30.46 -4.91
N PRO A 9 -14.04 30.01 -4.14
CA PRO A 9 -12.75 30.69 -4.11
C PRO A 9 -11.90 30.39 -5.35
N ALA A 10 -12.27 29.39 -6.16
CA ALA A 10 -11.52 28.95 -7.32
C ALA A 10 -11.71 29.91 -8.50
N ARG A 11 -10.59 30.29 -9.13
CA ARG A 11 -10.56 31.13 -10.35
C ARG A 11 -9.74 30.42 -11.41
N VAL A 12 -10.40 29.64 -12.27
CA VAL A 12 -9.75 28.77 -13.23
C VAL A 12 -10.18 29.13 -14.65
N SER A 13 -9.23 29.59 -15.47
CA SER A 13 -9.48 29.84 -16.89
C SER A 13 -9.52 28.54 -17.69
N ALA A 14 -10.12 28.57 -18.89
CA ALA A 14 -10.13 27.45 -19.80
C ALA A 14 -8.71 26.94 -20.15
N ALA A 15 -7.74 27.86 -20.29
CA ALA A 15 -6.33 27.50 -20.52
C ALA A 15 -5.70 26.79 -19.32
N ALA A 16 -6.08 27.17 -18.08
CA ALA A 16 -5.60 26.50 -16.87
C ALA A 16 -6.21 25.09 -16.67
N ALA A 17 -7.41 24.88 -17.21
CA ALA A 17 -8.10 23.59 -17.20
C ALA A 17 -7.80 22.73 -18.45
N ALA A 18 -6.77 23.09 -19.24
CA ALA A 18 -6.36 22.28 -20.39
C ALA A 18 -6.08 20.83 -19.98
N GLN A 19 -6.52 19.91 -20.79
CA GLN A 19 -6.47 18.48 -20.50
C GLN A 19 -5.03 17.95 -20.54
N LEU A 20 -4.69 17.09 -19.60
CA LEU A 20 -3.46 16.30 -19.66
C LEU A 20 -3.55 15.29 -20.81
N PRO A 21 -2.52 15.18 -21.68
CA PRO A 21 -2.49 14.15 -22.72
C PRO A 21 -2.65 12.74 -22.11
N ARG A 22 -3.64 12.00 -22.59
CA ARG A 22 -3.98 10.70 -21.99
C ARG A 22 -2.84 9.69 -22.05
N TRP A 23 -2.09 9.67 -23.16
CA TRP A 23 -0.93 8.79 -23.30
C TRP A 23 0.13 9.07 -22.21
N LEU A 24 0.33 10.34 -21.82
CA LEU A 24 1.30 10.71 -20.78
C LEU A 24 0.84 10.23 -19.40
N LEU A 25 -0.46 10.40 -19.08
CA LEU A 25 -1.03 9.88 -17.84
C LEU A 25 -0.90 8.34 -17.76
N TRP A 26 -1.24 7.63 -18.84
CA TRP A 26 -1.10 6.18 -18.90
C TRP A 26 0.35 5.72 -18.83
N ALA A 27 1.27 6.40 -19.52
CA ALA A 27 2.69 6.09 -19.45
C ALA A 27 3.23 6.23 -18.02
N LEU A 28 2.83 7.30 -17.32
CA LEU A 28 3.22 7.53 -15.94
C LEU A 28 2.63 6.46 -14.99
N LEU A 29 1.33 6.16 -15.11
CA LEU A 29 0.67 5.13 -14.32
C LEU A 29 1.32 3.75 -14.52
N LEU A 30 1.60 3.38 -15.77
CA LEU A 30 2.25 2.11 -16.11
C LEU A 30 3.69 2.05 -15.60
N ALA A 31 4.47 3.12 -15.79
CA ALA A 31 5.84 3.18 -15.29
C ALA A 31 5.87 3.03 -13.75
N TYR A 32 4.98 3.74 -13.04
CA TYR A 32 4.87 3.64 -11.59
C TYR A 32 4.45 2.23 -11.15
N ALA A 33 3.41 1.65 -11.76
CA ALA A 33 2.82 0.40 -11.31
C ALA A 33 3.66 -0.85 -11.65
N ILE A 34 4.37 -0.82 -12.79
CA ILE A 34 5.16 -1.98 -13.25
C ILE A 34 6.56 -2.01 -12.59
N ALA A 35 7.13 -0.82 -12.28
CA ALA A 35 8.44 -0.77 -11.65
C ALA A 35 8.43 -1.49 -10.29
N GLY A 36 9.30 -2.49 -10.13
CA GLY A 36 9.40 -3.27 -8.91
C GLY A 36 8.47 -4.48 -8.81
N LEU A 37 7.68 -4.81 -9.86
CA LEU A 37 6.92 -6.06 -9.86
C LEU A 37 7.79 -7.30 -10.07
N PRO A 38 8.63 -7.39 -11.12
CA PRO A 38 9.55 -8.50 -11.33
C PRO A 38 10.90 -8.26 -10.64
N GLY A 39 11.67 -9.33 -10.51
CA GLY A 39 13.11 -9.24 -10.21
C GLY A 39 13.49 -9.25 -8.74
N HIS A 40 12.54 -9.52 -7.82
CA HIS A 40 12.87 -9.71 -6.41
C HIS A 40 11.97 -10.77 -5.76
N ASP A 41 12.45 -11.31 -4.66
CA ASP A 41 11.71 -12.24 -3.82
C ASP A 41 10.64 -11.51 -2.99
N PRO A 42 9.67 -12.21 -2.40
CA PRO A 42 8.85 -11.63 -1.35
C PRO A 42 9.75 -11.15 -0.20
N TRP A 43 9.63 -9.88 0.19
CA TRP A 43 10.51 -9.34 1.22
C TRP A 43 9.94 -9.63 2.62
N PHE A 44 10.85 -10.01 3.51
CA PHE A 44 10.52 -10.16 4.92
C PHE A 44 10.06 -8.78 5.48
N GLN A 45 9.03 -8.65 6.18
CA GLN A 45 8.16 -9.50 7.00
C GLN A 45 6.74 -9.63 6.42
N ASP A 46 6.00 -8.48 6.30
CA ASP A 46 4.57 -8.48 5.93
C ASP A 46 4.35 -8.97 4.50
N ASP A 47 5.23 -8.59 3.56
CA ASP A 47 5.12 -9.00 2.16
C ASP A 47 5.29 -10.52 1.98
N ALA A 48 6.28 -11.11 2.67
CA ALA A 48 6.52 -12.55 2.62
C ALA A 48 5.40 -13.35 3.32
N ALA A 49 4.88 -12.86 4.45
CA ALA A 49 3.76 -13.49 5.12
C ALA A 49 2.50 -13.46 4.25
N SER A 50 2.19 -12.30 3.67
CA SER A 50 1.05 -12.10 2.78
C SER A 50 1.15 -12.98 1.52
N PHE A 51 2.32 -13.03 0.89
CA PHE A 51 2.58 -13.97 -0.20
C PHE A 51 2.35 -15.42 0.25
N GLY A 52 2.86 -15.80 1.42
CA GLY A 52 2.70 -17.13 2.00
C GLY A 52 1.23 -17.53 2.18
N ILE A 53 0.37 -16.60 2.64
CA ILE A 53 -1.07 -16.83 2.76
C ILE A 53 -1.69 -17.06 1.37
N MET A 54 -1.40 -16.18 0.39
CA MET A 54 -1.90 -16.31 -0.98
C MET A 54 -1.47 -17.64 -1.59
N TRP A 55 -0.22 -18.03 -1.38
CA TRP A 55 0.35 -19.26 -1.90
C TRP A 55 -0.25 -20.50 -1.24
N THR A 56 -0.44 -20.49 0.09
CA THR A 56 -1.12 -21.56 0.82
C THR A 56 -2.55 -21.73 0.32
N MET A 57 -3.29 -20.64 0.12
CA MET A 57 -4.63 -20.66 -0.47
C MET A 57 -4.63 -21.21 -1.90
N ALA A 58 -3.65 -20.82 -2.73
CA ALA A 58 -3.58 -21.21 -4.13
C ALA A 58 -3.20 -22.68 -4.30
N ARG A 59 -2.30 -23.21 -3.49
CA ARG A 59 -1.69 -24.55 -3.62
C ARG A 59 -2.17 -25.55 -2.57
N GLY A 60 -2.77 -25.08 -1.49
CA GLY A 60 -3.25 -25.89 -0.37
C GLY A 60 -4.70 -26.39 -0.54
N HIS A 61 -5.34 -26.66 0.58
CA HIS A 61 -6.70 -27.21 0.66
C HIS A 61 -7.78 -26.12 0.63
N THR A 62 -9.02 -26.52 0.34
CA THR A 62 -10.18 -25.59 0.32
C THR A 62 -10.37 -24.87 1.65
N ALA A 63 -10.06 -25.53 2.77
CA ALA A 63 -10.13 -24.93 4.12
C ALA A 63 -9.21 -23.72 4.28
N ASP A 64 -8.05 -23.70 3.60
CA ASP A 64 -7.07 -22.63 3.70
C ASP A 64 -7.57 -21.30 3.08
N TRP A 65 -8.60 -21.36 2.22
CA TRP A 65 -9.26 -20.16 1.68
C TRP A 65 -10.08 -19.38 2.71
N TRP A 66 -10.54 -20.04 3.77
CA TRP A 66 -11.42 -19.43 4.76
C TRP A 66 -10.67 -18.95 5.99
N LEU A 67 -9.56 -19.60 6.35
CA LEU A 67 -8.77 -19.27 7.53
C LEU A 67 -7.34 -18.94 7.10
N PRO A 68 -6.96 -17.65 6.99
CA PRO A 68 -5.62 -17.22 6.62
C PRO A 68 -4.54 -17.93 7.45
N ASN A 69 -3.63 -18.61 6.79
CA ASN A 69 -2.50 -19.31 7.38
C ASN A 69 -1.34 -19.43 6.40
N VAL A 70 -0.13 -19.68 6.90
CA VAL A 70 1.05 -19.96 6.10
C VAL A 70 1.56 -21.34 6.46
N PHE A 71 1.24 -22.33 5.60
CA PHE A 71 1.63 -23.73 5.81
C PHE A 71 1.35 -24.22 7.24
N GLY A 72 0.12 -24.01 7.72
CA GLY A 72 -0.33 -24.39 9.04
C GLY A 72 -0.12 -23.38 10.17
N ALA A 73 0.73 -22.37 9.99
CA ALA A 73 0.82 -21.26 10.94
C ALA A 73 -0.36 -20.30 10.75
N THR A 74 -1.22 -20.20 11.74
CA THR A 74 -2.36 -19.28 11.75
C THR A 74 -1.90 -17.82 11.70
N VAL A 75 -2.52 -17.00 10.86
CA VAL A 75 -2.31 -15.55 10.78
C VAL A 75 -3.64 -14.87 11.08
N ALA A 76 -3.91 -14.69 12.36
CA ALA A 76 -5.19 -14.19 12.84
C ALA A 76 -5.39 -12.68 12.67
N GLU A 77 -4.31 -11.93 12.35
CA GLU A 77 -4.39 -10.48 12.11
C GLU A 77 -5.08 -10.14 10.78
N GLU A 78 -5.08 -11.07 9.83
CA GLU A 78 -5.47 -10.81 8.45
C GLU A 78 -6.88 -11.34 8.14
N GLY A 79 -7.62 -10.56 7.35
CA GLY A 79 -8.83 -11.03 6.68
C GLY A 79 -8.52 -11.69 5.33
N PRO A 80 -9.46 -12.40 4.72
CA PRO A 80 -9.18 -13.24 3.55
C PRO A 80 -9.18 -12.50 2.20
N LEU A 81 -9.80 -11.33 2.08
CA LEU A 81 -10.16 -10.73 0.78
C LEU A 81 -8.95 -10.47 -0.12
N SER A 82 -7.91 -9.81 0.41
CA SER A 82 -6.72 -9.50 -0.38
C SER A 82 -6.04 -10.77 -0.87
N PHE A 83 -6.04 -11.79 -0.03
CA PHE A 83 -5.39 -13.07 -0.30
C PHE A 83 -6.19 -13.96 -1.24
N TRP A 84 -7.54 -13.89 -1.22
CA TRP A 84 -8.37 -14.53 -2.24
C TRP A 84 -8.03 -14.03 -3.64
N VAL A 85 -7.87 -12.71 -3.80
CA VAL A 85 -7.50 -12.10 -5.08
C VAL A 85 -6.09 -12.55 -5.48
N GLY A 86 -5.15 -12.58 -4.55
CA GLY A 86 -3.79 -13.05 -4.80
C GLY A 86 -3.71 -14.53 -5.17
N ALA A 87 -4.40 -15.37 -4.43
CA ALA A 87 -4.49 -16.80 -4.73
C ALA A 87 -5.12 -17.09 -6.10
N PHE A 88 -6.14 -16.30 -6.47
CA PHE A 88 -6.71 -16.35 -7.81
C PHE A 88 -5.66 -16.04 -8.90
N PHE A 89 -4.89 -14.98 -8.73
CA PHE A 89 -3.86 -14.61 -9.71
C PHE A 89 -2.69 -15.61 -9.73
N ILE A 90 -2.32 -16.20 -8.59
CA ILE A 90 -1.33 -17.31 -8.57
C ILE A 90 -1.84 -18.51 -9.37
N ARG A 91 -3.10 -18.90 -9.21
CA ARG A 91 -3.68 -19.99 -9.99
C ARG A 91 -3.74 -19.68 -11.48
N LEU A 92 -4.07 -18.43 -11.83
CA LEU A 92 -4.24 -18.02 -13.23
C LEU A 92 -2.92 -17.80 -13.95
N PHE A 93 -1.99 -17.07 -13.35
CA PHE A 93 -0.74 -16.62 -13.99
C PHE A 93 0.51 -17.32 -13.48
N GLY A 94 0.45 -18.06 -12.36
CA GLY A 94 1.60 -18.74 -11.78
C GLY A 94 2.35 -19.65 -12.76
N PRO A 95 1.67 -20.45 -13.61
CA PRO A 95 2.34 -21.31 -14.58
C PRO A 95 3.24 -20.57 -15.60
N TRP A 96 2.94 -19.28 -15.88
CA TRP A 96 3.69 -18.48 -16.87
C TRP A 96 4.66 -17.49 -16.25
N LEU A 97 4.28 -16.87 -15.11
CA LEU A 97 5.02 -15.77 -14.48
C LEU A 97 5.81 -16.23 -13.24
N GLY A 98 5.55 -17.44 -12.74
CA GLY A 98 5.97 -17.87 -11.41
C GLY A 98 5.05 -17.33 -10.31
N ASP A 99 4.94 -18.07 -9.21
CA ASP A 99 3.94 -17.77 -8.15
C ASP A 99 4.17 -16.42 -7.46
N ALA A 100 5.43 -16.01 -7.25
CA ALA A 100 5.76 -14.75 -6.60
C ALA A 100 5.37 -13.53 -7.45
N VAL A 101 5.63 -13.55 -8.76
CA VAL A 101 5.25 -12.46 -9.67
C VAL A 101 3.74 -12.45 -9.87
N ALA A 102 3.12 -13.64 -10.01
CA ALA A 102 1.67 -13.76 -10.15
C ALA A 102 0.92 -13.19 -8.93
N ALA A 103 1.42 -13.41 -7.71
CA ALA A 103 0.88 -12.81 -6.51
C ALA A 103 0.88 -11.26 -6.57
N ARG A 104 1.93 -10.67 -7.12
CA ARG A 104 2.06 -9.19 -7.25
C ARG A 104 1.11 -8.57 -8.29
N VAL A 105 0.52 -9.35 -9.18
CA VAL A 105 -0.57 -8.85 -10.05
C VAL A 105 -1.74 -8.32 -9.23
N THR A 106 -1.91 -8.80 -7.99
CA THR A 106 -2.87 -8.25 -7.02
C THR A 106 -2.62 -6.77 -6.73
N CYS A 107 -1.36 -6.35 -6.65
CA CYS A 107 -1.01 -4.94 -6.44
C CYS A 107 -1.48 -4.08 -7.61
N LEU A 108 -1.28 -4.55 -8.86
CA LEU A 108 -1.79 -3.86 -10.06
C LEU A 108 -3.31 -3.75 -10.07
N PHE A 109 -3.98 -4.82 -9.71
CA PHE A 109 -5.46 -4.84 -9.64
C PHE A 109 -5.96 -3.79 -8.64
N TRP A 110 -5.49 -3.81 -7.41
CA TRP A 110 -5.93 -2.86 -6.39
C TRP A 110 -5.49 -1.43 -6.70
N PHE A 111 -4.30 -1.25 -7.27
CA PHE A 111 -3.83 0.06 -7.76
C PHE A 111 -4.77 0.62 -8.85
N ALA A 112 -5.18 -0.19 -9.81
CA ALA A 112 -6.11 0.21 -10.86
C ALA A 112 -7.51 0.55 -10.29
N VAL A 113 -8.02 -0.25 -9.35
CA VAL A 113 -9.29 0.01 -8.65
C VAL A 113 -9.21 1.32 -7.86
N GLY A 114 -8.14 1.52 -7.10
CA GLY A 114 -7.96 2.71 -6.26
C GLY A 114 -7.82 3.99 -7.10
N THR A 115 -6.93 4.01 -8.08
CA THR A 115 -6.69 5.18 -8.95
C THR A 115 -7.92 5.53 -9.78
N SER A 116 -8.60 4.53 -10.34
CA SER A 116 -9.85 4.75 -11.09
C SER A 116 -10.93 5.33 -10.18
N SER A 117 -11.08 4.79 -8.98
CA SER A 117 -12.07 5.26 -8.01
C SER A 117 -11.81 6.70 -7.57
N LEU A 118 -10.55 7.07 -7.30
CA LEU A 118 -10.15 8.45 -6.99
C LEU A 118 -10.43 9.40 -8.16
N TRP A 119 -10.08 8.97 -9.38
CA TRP A 119 -10.34 9.77 -10.59
C TRP A 119 -11.83 10.03 -10.75
N TYR A 120 -12.66 8.99 -10.72
CA TYR A 120 -14.11 9.13 -10.92
C TYR A 120 -14.79 9.86 -9.75
N ALA A 121 -14.39 9.62 -8.50
CA ALA A 121 -14.92 10.33 -7.35
C ALA A 121 -14.66 11.83 -7.45
N THR A 122 -13.42 12.23 -7.75
CA THR A 122 -13.04 13.64 -7.92
C THR A 122 -13.75 14.27 -9.11
N TYR A 123 -13.80 13.57 -10.27
CA TYR A 123 -14.49 14.05 -11.46
C TYR A 123 -15.97 14.35 -11.21
N ARG A 124 -16.68 13.47 -10.49
CA ARG A 124 -18.11 13.64 -10.21
C ARG A 124 -18.39 14.84 -9.34
N VAL A 125 -17.64 15.01 -8.25
CA VAL A 125 -17.86 16.15 -7.36
C VAL A 125 -17.37 17.46 -7.95
N ALA A 126 -16.32 17.45 -8.76
CA ALA A 126 -15.77 18.64 -9.40
C ALA A 126 -16.70 19.22 -10.48
N ARG A 127 -17.57 18.41 -11.09
CA ARG A 127 -18.56 18.87 -12.08
C ARG A 127 -19.81 19.51 -11.49
N ARG A 128 -20.01 19.42 -10.20
CA ARG A 128 -21.19 19.96 -9.54
C ARG A 128 -21.14 21.50 -9.48
N ASP A 129 -22.30 22.13 -9.51
CA ASP A 129 -22.42 23.59 -9.51
C ASP A 129 -21.73 24.24 -8.31
N GLU A 130 -21.79 23.58 -7.15
CA GLU A 130 -21.17 24.06 -5.91
C GLU A 130 -19.63 24.07 -5.96
N ALA A 131 -19.02 23.31 -6.86
CA ALA A 131 -17.58 23.19 -7.04
C ALA A 131 -17.03 24.05 -8.17
N GLN A 132 -17.90 24.63 -9.02
CA GLN A 132 -17.46 25.36 -10.20
C GLN A 132 -16.65 26.61 -9.85
N PRO A 133 -15.65 26.97 -10.68
CA PRO A 133 -14.93 28.23 -10.52
C PRO A 133 -15.85 29.43 -10.73
N VAL A 134 -15.41 30.58 -10.21
CA VAL A 134 -16.13 31.84 -10.41
C VAL A 134 -16.15 32.20 -11.89
N ALA A 135 -17.34 32.56 -12.40
CA ALA A 135 -17.50 33.10 -13.75
C ALA A 135 -16.73 34.42 -13.90
N PHE A 136 -16.05 34.60 -15.02
CA PHE A 136 -15.34 35.85 -15.33
C PHE A 136 -16.29 36.83 -16.02
N ALA A 137 -16.04 38.14 -15.81
CA ALA A 137 -16.88 39.18 -16.38
C ALA A 137 -17.01 39.15 -17.92
N PHE A 138 -15.98 38.64 -18.58
CA PHE A 138 -15.92 38.55 -20.06
C PHE A 138 -15.90 37.08 -20.55
N GLY A 139 -16.23 36.12 -19.71
CA GLY A 139 -16.11 34.70 -20.05
C GLY A 139 -14.66 34.21 -20.04
N GLY A 140 -14.44 32.96 -20.51
CA GLY A 140 -13.12 32.33 -20.56
C GLY A 140 -12.77 31.50 -19.33
N GLU A 141 -13.72 31.30 -18.40
CA GLU A 141 -13.64 30.30 -17.35
C GLU A 141 -13.71 28.88 -17.90
N ALA A 142 -13.21 27.93 -17.13
CA ALA A 142 -13.26 26.51 -17.50
C ALA A 142 -14.71 26.00 -17.44
N ASN A 143 -15.12 25.22 -18.47
CA ASN A 143 -16.39 24.52 -18.42
C ASN A 143 -16.36 23.36 -17.41
N ALA A 144 -17.54 22.94 -16.93
CA ALA A 144 -17.66 21.91 -15.88
C ALA A 144 -17.00 20.58 -16.23
N ARG A 145 -17.00 20.20 -17.52
CA ARG A 145 -16.40 18.94 -17.98
C ARG A 145 -14.88 18.98 -17.94
N ASP A 146 -14.28 20.06 -18.47
CA ASP A 146 -12.83 20.19 -18.53
C ASP A 146 -12.24 20.47 -17.16
N TYR A 147 -12.91 21.29 -16.34
CA TYR A 147 -12.57 21.49 -14.94
C TYR A 147 -12.59 20.18 -14.16
N GLY A 148 -13.66 19.38 -14.30
CA GLY A 148 -13.77 18.08 -13.65
C GLY A 148 -12.67 17.11 -14.06
N ARG A 149 -12.35 17.03 -15.37
CA ARG A 149 -11.26 16.18 -15.88
C ARG A 149 -9.90 16.61 -15.36
N MET A 150 -9.63 17.90 -15.42
CA MET A 150 -8.37 18.48 -14.93
C MET A 150 -8.18 18.15 -13.44
N LEU A 151 -9.21 18.35 -12.59
CA LEU A 151 -9.13 18.05 -11.17
C LEU A 151 -8.96 16.55 -10.89
N ALA A 152 -9.63 15.69 -11.66
CA ALA A 152 -9.46 14.24 -11.54
C ALA A 152 -8.05 13.81 -11.93
N ASP A 153 -7.46 14.41 -12.97
CA ASP A 153 -6.08 14.16 -13.36
C ASP A 153 -5.11 14.66 -12.27
N VAL A 154 -5.33 15.86 -11.72
CA VAL A 154 -4.56 16.39 -10.58
C VAL A 154 -4.64 15.48 -9.36
N ALA A 155 -5.81 14.93 -9.06
CA ALA A 155 -5.98 13.97 -7.94
C ALA A 155 -5.12 12.72 -8.13
N VAL A 156 -5.14 12.11 -9.32
CA VAL A 156 -4.28 10.95 -9.61
C VAL A 156 -2.80 11.31 -9.56
N LEU A 157 -2.40 12.46 -10.11
CA LEU A 157 -1.01 12.91 -10.03
C LEU A 157 -0.56 13.16 -8.59
N LEU A 158 -1.39 13.76 -7.76
CA LEU A 158 -1.11 13.95 -6.33
C LEU A 158 -1.03 12.61 -5.58
N PHE A 159 -1.89 11.66 -5.93
CA PHE A 159 -1.79 10.30 -5.40
C PHE A 159 -0.44 9.68 -5.75
N LEU A 160 -0.04 9.67 -7.02
CA LEU A 160 1.27 9.16 -7.45
C LEU A 160 2.45 9.92 -6.84
N GLY A 161 2.31 11.22 -6.62
CA GLY A 161 3.34 12.07 -6.02
C GLY A 161 3.43 11.98 -4.49
N THR A 162 2.61 11.13 -3.85
CA THR A 162 2.64 10.94 -2.40
C THR A 162 3.78 10.02 -1.99
N ILE A 163 4.72 10.52 -1.18
CA ILE A 163 5.99 9.83 -0.89
C ILE A 163 5.76 8.47 -0.20
N GLY A 164 4.88 8.40 0.79
CA GLY A 164 4.71 7.23 1.65
C GLY A 164 4.10 6.00 0.98
N ILE A 165 3.45 6.15 -0.18
CA ILE A 165 2.74 5.02 -0.81
C ILE A 165 3.60 4.19 -1.77
N ALA A 166 4.73 4.73 -2.26
CA ALA A 166 5.49 4.12 -3.35
C ALA A 166 5.92 2.67 -3.05
N VAL A 167 6.49 2.41 -1.89
CA VAL A 167 6.90 1.05 -1.49
C VAL A 167 5.69 0.18 -1.15
N ARG A 168 4.73 0.70 -0.36
CA ARG A 168 3.61 -0.09 0.17
C ARG A 168 2.64 -0.57 -0.90
N LEU A 169 2.40 0.23 -1.95
CA LEU A 169 1.51 -0.18 -3.05
C LEU A 169 2.09 -1.28 -3.95
N HIS A 170 3.38 -1.61 -3.80
CA HIS A 170 4.04 -2.68 -4.56
C HIS A 170 4.28 -3.95 -3.74
N GLN A 171 3.84 -3.97 -2.47
CA GLN A 171 3.87 -5.14 -1.60
C GLN A 171 2.53 -5.88 -1.65
N THR A 172 2.57 -7.19 -1.51
CA THR A 172 1.38 -8.07 -1.56
C THR A 172 0.52 -8.01 -0.29
N THR A 173 0.70 -6.98 0.52
CA THR A 173 0.01 -6.77 1.80
C THR A 173 -1.46 -6.36 1.64
N ALA A 174 -2.25 -6.54 2.68
CA ALA A 174 -3.66 -6.17 2.69
C ALA A 174 -3.91 -4.65 2.58
N GLU A 175 -2.90 -3.82 2.88
CA GLU A 175 -3.01 -2.36 2.81
C GLU A 175 -3.31 -1.86 1.39
N THR A 176 -2.78 -2.51 0.35
CA THR A 176 -3.07 -2.12 -1.05
C THR A 176 -4.56 -2.24 -1.38
N ALA A 177 -5.21 -3.31 -0.92
CA ALA A 177 -6.64 -3.49 -1.03
C ALA A 177 -7.42 -2.46 -0.20
N ALA A 178 -6.99 -2.21 1.03
CA ALA A 178 -7.65 -1.26 1.92
C ALA A 178 -7.64 0.17 1.36
N VAL A 179 -6.51 0.64 0.82
CA VAL A 179 -6.39 1.94 0.11
C VAL A 179 -7.38 2.04 -1.04
N ALA A 180 -7.46 1.00 -1.87
CA ALA A 180 -8.39 0.96 -3.00
C ALA A 180 -9.85 1.00 -2.52
N LEU A 181 -10.19 0.24 -1.49
CA LEU A 181 -11.55 0.17 -0.96
C LEU A 181 -12.00 1.48 -0.30
N ILE A 182 -11.11 2.21 0.38
CA ILE A 182 -11.41 3.56 0.88
C ILE A 182 -11.72 4.52 -0.28
N ALA A 183 -10.98 4.42 -1.38
CA ALA A 183 -11.29 5.19 -2.59
C ALA A 183 -12.64 4.79 -3.19
N VAL A 184 -13.01 3.50 -3.16
CA VAL A 184 -14.33 3.01 -3.61
C VAL A 184 -15.45 3.49 -2.67
N ILE A 185 -15.22 3.54 -1.35
CA ILE A 185 -16.19 4.13 -0.40
C ILE A 185 -16.47 5.58 -0.80
N LEU A 186 -15.44 6.38 -1.02
CA LEU A 186 -15.59 7.75 -1.46
C LEU A 186 -16.32 7.87 -2.80
N LEU A 187 -15.99 7.01 -3.77
CA LEU A 187 -16.70 6.93 -5.05
C LEU A 187 -18.18 6.60 -4.84
N GLY A 188 -18.51 5.63 -4.01
CA GLY A 188 -19.88 5.27 -3.67
C GLY A 188 -20.66 6.45 -3.09
N LEU A 189 -20.08 7.19 -2.15
CA LEU A 189 -20.69 8.40 -1.58
C LEU A 189 -20.89 9.50 -2.65
N THR A 190 -19.97 9.67 -3.59
CA THR A 190 -20.14 10.63 -4.69
C THR A 190 -21.21 10.19 -5.70
N ILE A 191 -21.33 8.89 -5.97
CA ILE A 191 -22.41 8.32 -6.78
C ILE A 191 -23.76 8.55 -6.10
N ALA A 192 -23.82 8.45 -4.78
CA ALA A 192 -25.05 8.61 -4.00
C ALA A 192 -25.66 10.02 -4.14
N LEU A 193 -24.88 11.03 -4.53
CA LEU A 193 -25.40 12.38 -4.81
C LEU A 193 -26.39 12.41 -5.98
N GLU A 194 -26.29 11.47 -6.93
CA GLU A 194 -27.16 11.36 -8.11
C GLU A 194 -28.07 10.13 -8.03
N ARG A 195 -27.54 9.02 -7.52
CA ARG A 195 -28.20 7.70 -7.42
C ARG A 195 -28.07 7.17 -5.99
N PRO A 196 -28.91 7.65 -5.04
CA PRO A 196 -28.71 7.41 -3.60
C PRO A 196 -28.56 5.95 -3.22
N ARG A 197 -29.48 5.07 -3.66
CA ARG A 197 -29.43 3.66 -3.30
C ARG A 197 -28.25 2.93 -3.91
N PHE A 198 -27.97 3.16 -5.20
CA PHE A 198 -26.83 2.52 -5.86
C PHE A 198 -25.50 2.95 -5.26
N GLY A 199 -25.32 4.25 -4.99
CA GLY A 199 -24.13 4.76 -4.32
C GLY A 199 -23.98 4.22 -2.89
N ALA A 200 -25.07 4.07 -2.15
CA ALA A 200 -25.08 3.45 -0.83
C ALA A 200 -24.66 1.96 -0.89
N CYS A 201 -25.12 1.22 -1.91
CA CYS A 201 -24.70 -0.17 -2.11
C CYS A 201 -23.21 -0.27 -2.43
N VAL A 202 -22.67 0.60 -3.30
CA VAL A 202 -21.24 0.64 -3.64
C VAL A 202 -20.40 0.94 -2.39
N ALA A 203 -20.79 1.97 -1.62
CA ALA A 203 -20.08 2.33 -0.38
C ALA A 203 -20.16 1.21 0.67
N GLY A 204 -21.35 0.59 0.83
CA GLY A 204 -21.58 -0.49 1.79
C GLY A 204 -20.80 -1.76 1.44
N PHE A 205 -20.80 -2.16 0.17
CA PHE A 205 -19.98 -3.29 -0.29
C PHE A 205 -18.49 -3.03 -0.04
N ALA A 206 -17.99 -1.85 -0.41
CA ALA A 206 -16.60 -1.49 -0.19
C ALA A 206 -16.23 -1.43 1.30
N LEU A 207 -17.15 -0.96 2.15
CA LEU A 207 -16.96 -0.92 3.60
C LEU A 207 -16.91 -2.34 4.20
N GLY A 208 -17.80 -3.25 3.77
CA GLY A 208 -17.76 -4.65 4.17
C GLY A 208 -16.51 -5.37 3.66
N ALA A 209 -16.12 -5.12 2.42
CA ALA A 209 -14.88 -5.62 1.84
C ALA A 209 -13.64 -5.11 2.60
N LEU A 210 -13.65 -3.84 3.04
CA LEU A 210 -12.57 -3.26 3.86
C LEU A 210 -12.43 -4.00 5.20
N ALA A 211 -13.53 -4.41 5.82
CA ALA A 211 -13.52 -5.22 7.04
C ALA A 211 -12.93 -6.63 6.83
N LEU A 212 -12.89 -7.12 5.60
CA LEU A 212 -12.27 -8.38 5.20
C LEU A 212 -10.80 -8.26 4.79
N THR A 213 -10.15 -7.11 4.94
CA THR A 213 -8.73 -6.91 4.64
C THR A 213 -7.86 -7.25 5.85
N ARG A 214 -7.56 -6.30 6.72
CA ARG A 214 -6.74 -6.47 7.92
C ARG A 214 -7.54 -6.10 9.17
N GLY A 215 -8.27 -7.05 9.70
CA GLY A 215 -9.21 -6.83 10.80
C GLY A 215 -10.34 -5.86 10.45
N VAL A 216 -11.23 -5.58 11.42
CA VAL A 216 -12.36 -4.66 11.21
C VAL A 216 -12.02 -3.20 11.47
N ALA A 217 -10.88 -2.89 12.09
CA ALA A 217 -10.54 -1.54 12.53
C ALA A 217 -10.59 -0.50 11.39
N PRO A 218 -10.02 -0.72 10.18
CA PRO A 218 -10.12 0.23 9.08
C PRO A 218 -11.58 0.55 8.68
N ALA A 219 -12.45 -0.46 8.69
CA ALA A 219 -13.87 -0.28 8.38
C ALA A 219 -14.59 0.48 9.50
N LEU A 220 -14.32 0.16 10.76
CA LEU A 220 -14.88 0.88 11.91
C LEU A 220 -14.50 2.37 11.89
N PHE A 221 -13.30 2.70 11.46
CA PHE A 221 -12.89 4.10 11.30
C PHE A 221 -13.54 4.78 10.09
N ALA A 222 -13.96 4.04 9.05
CA ALA A 222 -14.68 4.62 7.91
C ALA A 222 -16.19 4.83 8.19
N VAL A 223 -16.80 4.02 9.06
CA VAL A 223 -18.24 4.08 9.40
C VAL A 223 -18.70 5.46 9.87
N PRO A 224 -18.03 6.16 10.81
CA PRO A 224 -18.45 7.49 11.25
C PRO A 224 -18.55 8.50 10.11
N ALA A 225 -17.65 8.44 9.13
CA ALA A 225 -17.70 9.31 7.95
C ALA A 225 -18.94 9.04 7.09
N VAL A 226 -19.28 7.77 6.87
CA VAL A 226 -20.47 7.37 6.11
C VAL A 226 -21.75 7.80 6.83
N ILE A 227 -21.82 7.62 8.16
CA ILE A 227 -22.96 8.03 8.97
C ILE A 227 -23.09 9.55 8.96
N ALA A 228 -22.01 10.29 9.20
CA ALA A 228 -22.01 11.75 9.24
C ALA A 228 -22.32 12.39 7.88
N ALA A 229 -21.93 11.75 6.76
CA ALA A 229 -22.30 12.21 5.43
C ALA A 229 -23.81 12.27 5.23
N GLY A 230 -24.57 11.38 5.87
CA GLY A 230 -26.04 11.37 5.82
C GLY A 230 -26.63 12.74 6.10
N PRO A 231 -26.64 13.22 7.34
CA PRO A 231 -27.28 14.49 7.71
C PRO A 231 -26.52 15.72 7.22
N LEU A 232 -25.21 15.66 6.96
CA LEU A 232 -24.42 16.82 6.60
C LEU A 232 -24.44 17.13 5.10
N VAL A 233 -24.57 16.10 4.24
CA VAL A 233 -24.45 16.25 2.79
C VAL A 233 -25.76 15.92 2.06
N PHE A 234 -26.46 14.88 2.50
CA PHE A 234 -27.64 14.40 1.80
C PHE A 234 -28.93 15.04 2.36
N ARG A 235 -30.00 15.09 1.52
CA ARG A 235 -31.28 15.71 1.86
C ARG A 235 -32.44 14.72 1.76
N GLY A 236 -33.55 15.05 2.38
CA GLY A 236 -34.76 14.22 2.36
C GLY A 236 -34.53 12.85 2.99
N ARG A 237 -35.08 11.80 2.39
CA ARG A 237 -34.91 10.39 2.85
C ARG A 237 -33.49 9.89 2.67
N ALA A 238 -32.77 10.35 1.66
CA ALA A 238 -31.41 9.92 1.38
C ALA A 238 -30.46 10.12 2.58
N ARG A 239 -30.69 11.10 3.44
CA ARG A 239 -29.89 11.33 4.66
C ARG A 239 -29.87 10.15 5.63
N TRP A 240 -30.92 9.33 5.62
CA TRP A 240 -31.05 8.13 6.47
C TRP A 240 -30.84 6.85 5.68
N ASP A 241 -31.35 6.80 4.44
CA ASP A 241 -31.27 5.59 3.61
C ASP A 241 -29.82 5.24 3.27
N ILE A 242 -28.98 6.24 2.95
CA ILE A 242 -27.59 6.00 2.53
C ILE A 242 -26.75 5.38 3.65
N PRO A 243 -26.62 5.96 4.85
CA PRO A 243 -25.85 5.34 5.92
C PRO A 243 -26.45 4.00 6.37
N LEU A 244 -27.79 3.88 6.39
CA LEU A 244 -28.45 2.62 6.78
C LEU A 244 -28.14 1.50 5.78
N ILE A 245 -28.36 1.72 4.49
CA ILE A 245 -28.08 0.72 3.45
C ILE A 245 -26.60 0.36 3.46
N ALA A 246 -25.72 1.36 3.53
CA ALA A 246 -24.28 1.12 3.50
C ALA A 246 -23.80 0.31 4.71
N THR A 247 -24.25 0.64 5.92
CA THR A 247 -23.82 -0.07 7.14
C THR A 247 -24.42 -1.48 7.23
N LEU A 248 -25.71 -1.65 6.87
CA LEU A 248 -26.33 -2.99 6.84
C LEU A 248 -25.68 -3.90 5.80
N LEU A 249 -25.42 -3.38 4.61
CA LEU A 249 -24.76 -4.16 3.56
C LEU A 249 -23.31 -4.49 3.96
N ALA A 250 -22.60 -3.55 4.58
CA ALA A 250 -21.25 -3.81 5.09
C ALA A 250 -21.24 -4.92 6.14
N ALA A 251 -22.17 -4.87 7.09
CA ALA A 251 -22.31 -5.91 8.11
C ALA A 251 -22.67 -7.28 7.49
N ALA A 252 -23.57 -7.30 6.51
CA ALA A 252 -23.94 -8.52 5.80
C ALA A 252 -22.75 -9.11 5.01
N CYS A 253 -22.03 -8.28 4.25
CA CYS A 253 -20.82 -8.72 3.50
C CYS A 253 -19.76 -9.29 4.44
N PHE A 254 -19.50 -8.61 5.56
CA PHE A 254 -18.54 -9.10 6.55
C PHE A 254 -18.99 -10.42 7.19
N ALA A 255 -20.27 -10.54 7.57
CA ALA A 255 -20.80 -11.70 8.29
C ALA A 255 -20.72 -13.01 7.46
N VAL A 256 -20.72 -12.92 6.13
CA VAL A 256 -20.57 -14.09 5.25
C VAL A 256 -19.32 -14.88 5.59
N TRP A 257 -18.19 -14.20 5.82
CA TRP A 257 -16.92 -14.87 6.10
C TRP A 257 -16.92 -15.71 7.39
N PRO A 258 -17.15 -15.16 8.60
CA PRO A 258 -17.12 -15.94 9.83
C PRO A 258 -18.23 -17.03 9.86
N ILE A 259 -19.40 -16.75 9.30
CA ILE A 259 -20.49 -17.74 9.23
C ILE A 259 -20.07 -18.92 8.37
N THR A 260 -19.57 -18.67 7.16
CA THR A 260 -19.16 -19.73 6.24
C THR A 260 -17.94 -20.49 6.75
N ALA A 261 -16.94 -19.79 7.29
CA ALA A 261 -15.75 -20.41 7.87
C ALA A 261 -16.11 -21.34 9.05
N THR A 262 -17.01 -20.90 9.93
CA THR A 262 -17.46 -21.69 11.07
C THR A 262 -18.28 -22.92 10.63
N ALA A 263 -19.10 -22.77 9.60
CA ALA A 263 -19.90 -23.88 9.06
C ALA A 263 -19.05 -24.94 8.35
N LEU A 264 -18.01 -24.51 7.60
CA LEU A 264 -17.16 -25.42 6.81
C LEU A 264 -16.01 -26.02 7.63
N ILE A 265 -15.53 -25.33 8.66
CA ILE A 265 -14.34 -25.71 9.43
C ILE A 265 -14.62 -25.59 10.94
N PRO A 266 -15.61 -26.31 11.49
CA PRO A 266 -16.07 -26.13 12.87
C PRO A 266 -14.98 -26.42 13.92
N GLN A 267 -13.97 -27.25 13.61
CA GLN A 267 -12.91 -27.60 14.56
C GLN A 267 -11.91 -26.47 14.77
N ARG A 268 -11.60 -25.66 13.76
CA ARG A 268 -10.52 -24.65 13.76
C ARG A 268 -11.02 -23.21 13.77
N ALA A 269 -12.19 -22.94 13.19
CA ALA A 269 -12.72 -21.60 13.11
C ALA A 269 -12.93 -20.91 14.46
N PRO A 270 -13.43 -21.59 15.52
CA PRO A 270 -13.60 -20.95 16.83
C PRO A 270 -12.28 -20.43 17.42
N GLU A 271 -11.22 -21.21 17.34
CA GLU A 271 -9.88 -20.82 17.81
C GLU A 271 -9.32 -19.64 17.00
N PHE A 272 -9.42 -19.72 15.66
CA PHE A 272 -9.02 -18.63 14.76
C PHE A 272 -9.75 -17.32 15.11
N PHE A 273 -11.08 -17.34 15.20
CA PHE A 273 -11.85 -16.13 15.50
C PHE A 273 -11.67 -15.64 16.95
N ALA A 274 -11.33 -16.51 17.88
CA ALA A 274 -10.93 -16.09 19.22
C ALA A 274 -9.62 -15.27 19.18
N ALA A 275 -8.59 -15.78 18.49
CA ALA A 275 -7.32 -15.08 18.30
C ALA A 275 -7.50 -13.77 17.51
N TRP A 276 -8.31 -13.81 16.43
CA TRP A 276 -8.63 -12.64 15.61
C TRP A 276 -9.33 -11.54 16.44
N ARG A 277 -10.26 -11.93 17.33
CA ARG A 277 -10.95 -10.99 18.21
C ARG A 277 -9.99 -10.35 19.22
N VAL A 278 -9.11 -11.14 19.85
CA VAL A 278 -8.09 -10.62 20.78
C VAL A 278 -7.23 -9.59 20.05
N TRP A 279 -6.67 -9.95 18.90
CA TRP A 279 -5.85 -9.04 18.10
C TRP A 279 -6.60 -7.77 17.70
N THR A 280 -7.86 -7.89 17.27
CA THR A 280 -8.70 -6.74 16.90
C THR A 280 -8.92 -5.80 18.07
N CYS A 281 -9.18 -6.33 19.28
CA CYS A 281 -9.34 -5.52 20.49
C CYS A 281 -8.03 -4.84 20.89
N ASP A 282 -6.90 -5.54 20.77
CA ASP A 282 -5.58 -4.99 21.09
C ASP A 282 -5.14 -3.89 20.10
N THR A 283 -5.64 -3.98 18.86
CA THR A 283 -5.35 -2.99 17.82
C THR A 283 -6.13 -1.68 18.00
N VAL A 284 -7.31 -1.74 18.62
CA VAL A 284 -8.16 -0.58 18.89
C VAL A 284 -7.84 -0.03 20.28
N GLY A 285 -6.85 0.83 20.38
CA GLY A 285 -6.44 1.43 21.63
C GLY A 285 -5.76 2.79 21.43
N PHE A 286 -5.57 3.54 22.50
CA PHE A 286 -4.83 4.80 22.40
C PHE A 286 -3.33 4.51 22.25
N PRO A 287 -2.67 5.11 21.25
CA PRO A 287 -1.24 4.95 21.07
C PRO A 287 -0.46 5.53 22.26
N GLY A 288 0.61 4.85 22.65
CA GLY A 288 1.53 5.35 23.68
C GLY A 288 2.29 6.59 23.22
N VAL A 289 2.94 7.31 24.14
CA VAL A 289 3.69 8.54 23.85
C VAL A 289 4.77 8.33 22.78
N ALA A 290 5.48 7.20 22.84
CA ALA A 290 6.50 6.85 21.85
C ALA A 290 5.90 6.64 20.45
N GLU A 291 4.73 6.04 20.38
CA GLU A 291 3.95 5.83 19.16
C GLU A 291 3.48 7.16 18.55
N LEU A 292 2.89 8.02 19.39
CA LEU A 292 2.49 9.38 18.99
C LEU A 292 3.68 10.17 18.44
N GLY A 293 4.86 10.05 19.08
CA GLY A 293 6.09 10.66 18.58
C GLY A 293 6.52 10.12 17.22
N ARG A 294 6.37 8.82 16.96
CA ARG A 294 6.63 8.20 15.65
C ARG A 294 5.63 8.67 14.59
N ILE A 295 4.33 8.68 14.91
CA ILE A 295 3.28 9.17 14.02
C ILE A 295 3.53 10.63 13.65
N GLY A 296 3.78 11.49 14.65
CA GLY A 296 4.03 12.92 14.44
C GLY A 296 5.26 13.21 13.58
N ARG A 297 6.29 12.36 13.67
CA ARG A 297 7.51 12.47 12.85
C ARG A 297 7.29 11.98 11.42
N ASN A 298 6.56 10.86 11.26
CA ASN A 298 6.42 10.19 9.97
C ASN A 298 5.27 10.77 9.13
N LEU A 299 4.15 11.13 9.74
CA LEU A 299 2.94 11.59 9.06
C LEU A 299 3.21 12.73 8.06
N PRO A 300 3.92 13.82 8.41
CA PRO A 300 4.13 14.93 7.47
C PRO A 300 4.87 14.53 6.21
N TRP A 301 5.85 13.63 6.31
CA TRP A 301 6.60 13.13 5.17
C TRP A 301 5.84 12.06 4.40
N TYR A 302 5.14 11.20 5.12
CA TYR A 302 4.40 10.08 4.54
C TYR A 302 3.28 10.56 3.60
N VAL A 303 2.50 11.55 4.05
CA VAL A 303 1.38 12.10 3.27
C VAL A 303 1.72 13.39 2.51
N TRP A 304 3.02 13.70 2.36
CA TRP A 304 3.45 14.80 1.51
C TRP A 304 3.20 14.48 0.03
N PRO A 305 2.67 15.42 -0.79
CA PRO A 305 2.32 16.83 -0.52
C PRO A 305 0.83 17.04 -0.14
N LEU A 306 0.09 16.00 0.19
CA LEU A 306 -1.37 16.07 0.36
C LEU A 306 -1.81 16.94 1.54
N TRP A 307 -1.17 16.78 2.72
CA TRP A 307 -1.63 17.44 3.93
C TRP A 307 -1.60 18.97 3.88
N PRO A 308 -0.56 19.66 3.37
CA PRO A 308 -0.58 21.12 3.29
C PRO A 308 -1.64 21.62 2.29
N LEU A 309 -1.84 20.89 1.18
CA LEU A 309 -2.86 21.21 0.19
C LEU A 309 -4.28 20.97 0.75
N ALA A 310 -4.50 19.89 1.49
CA ALA A 310 -5.78 19.60 2.13
C ALA A 310 -6.12 20.64 3.20
N LEU A 311 -5.17 21.02 4.05
CA LEU A 311 -5.36 22.10 5.03
C LEU A 311 -5.66 23.44 4.36
N TRP A 312 -4.94 23.73 3.27
CA TRP A 312 -5.22 24.93 2.47
C TRP A 312 -6.63 24.89 1.89
N THR A 313 -7.10 23.73 1.43
CA THR A 313 -8.47 23.56 0.93
C THR A 313 -9.50 23.90 2.02
N VAL A 314 -9.34 23.33 3.20
CA VAL A 314 -10.24 23.60 4.33
C VAL A 314 -10.30 25.10 4.64
N TYR A 315 -9.15 25.77 4.62
CA TYR A 315 -9.08 27.22 4.82
C TYR A 315 -9.71 28.00 3.67
N ALA A 316 -9.38 27.70 2.43
CA ALA A 316 -9.89 28.43 1.26
C ALA A 316 -11.40 28.25 1.07
N TRP A 317 -11.91 27.05 1.34
CA TRP A 317 -13.32 26.69 1.21
C TRP A 317 -14.09 26.74 2.56
N ARG A 318 -13.57 27.42 3.58
CA ARG A 318 -14.16 27.48 4.93
C ARG A 318 -15.62 27.94 4.98
N HIS A 319 -16.09 28.68 4.00
CA HIS A 319 -17.47 29.11 3.86
C HIS A 319 -18.37 28.10 3.12
N ALA A 320 -17.78 27.02 2.59
CA ALA A 320 -18.45 25.97 1.84
C ALA A 320 -18.08 24.55 2.32
N LEU A 321 -17.73 24.38 3.60
CA LEU A 321 -17.31 23.09 4.16
C LEU A 321 -18.38 21.99 4.07
N ARG A 322 -19.68 22.39 3.99
CA ARG A 322 -20.79 21.44 3.81
C ARG A 322 -21.05 21.09 2.34
N ALA A 323 -20.38 21.74 1.40
CA ALA A 323 -20.51 21.39 -0.01
C ALA A 323 -19.97 19.95 -0.26
N PRO A 324 -20.65 19.12 -1.05
CA PRO A 324 -20.33 17.71 -1.21
C PRO A 324 -18.88 17.43 -1.58
N HIS A 325 -18.27 18.28 -2.42
CA HIS A 325 -16.88 18.14 -2.88
C HIS A 325 -15.82 18.33 -1.77
N ILE A 326 -16.19 19.04 -0.69
CA ILE A 326 -15.32 19.19 0.49
C ILE A 326 -15.75 18.25 1.60
N ALA A 327 -17.07 18.18 1.89
CA ALA A 327 -17.59 17.46 3.04
C ALA A 327 -17.31 15.94 2.96
N LEU A 328 -17.54 15.29 1.81
CA LEU A 328 -17.38 13.84 1.71
C LEU A 328 -15.93 13.40 1.93
N ALA A 329 -15.00 14.04 1.22
CA ALA A 329 -13.58 13.76 1.38
C ALA A 329 -13.06 14.22 2.77
N GLY A 330 -13.56 15.36 3.28
CA GLY A 330 -13.21 15.89 4.60
C GLY A 330 -13.64 14.98 5.75
N LEU A 331 -14.88 14.51 5.73
CA LEU A 331 -15.39 13.57 6.74
C LEU A 331 -14.60 12.26 6.74
N LEU A 332 -14.33 11.70 5.57
CA LEU A 332 -13.56 10.46 5.46
C LEU A 332 -12.11 10.67 5.90
N SER A 333 -11.48 11.80 5.53
CA SER A 333 -10.13 12.16 6.00
C SER A 333 -10.06 12.29 7.52
N LEU A 334 -11.01 13.01 8.11
CA LEU A 334 -11.06 13.22 9.57
C LEU A 334 -11.25 11.88 10.30
N SER A 335 -12.14 11.04 9.77
CA SER A 335 -12.43 9.73 10.34
C SER A 335 -11.22 8.80 10.27
N MET A 336 -10.50 8.77 9.13
CA MET A 336 -9.27 7.98 8.99
C MET A 336 -8.12 8.52 9.86
N LEU A 337 -7.98 9.85 9.96
CA LEU A 337 -7.00 10.47 10.85
C LEU A 337 -7.32 10.21 12.33
N ALA A 338 -8.60 10.19 12.72
CA ALA A 338 -9.00 9.80 14.06
C ALA A 338 -8.61 8.33 14.36
N GLY A 339 -8.77 7.43 13.37
CA GLY A 339 -8.32 6.05 13.47
C GLY A 339 -6.83 5.91 13.71
N LEU A 340 -6.03 6.82 13.16
CA LEU A 340 -4.58 6.84 13.36
C LEU A 340 -4.19 7.05 14.83
N PHE A 341 -4.97 7.83 15.57
CA PHE A 341 -4.73 8.10 17.00
C PHE A 341 -5.38 7.09 17.95
N SER A 342 -6.16 6.14 17.42
CA SER A 342 -6.85 5.13 18.22
C SER A 342 -6.34 3.71 17.99
N SER A 343 -5.29 3.50 17.21
CA SER A 343 -4.74 2.18 16.90
C SER A 343 -3.28 2.02 17.34
N ALA A 344 -2.94 0.84 17.83
CA ALA A 344 -1.60 0.54 18.30
C ALA A 344 -0.53 0.48 17.18
N PRO A 345 -0.73 -0.10 15.98
CA PRO A 345 0.26 -0.06 14.90
C PRO A 345 0.02 1.12 13.95
N GLY A 346 0.49 2.32 14.31
CA GLY A 346 0.23 3.57 13.58
C GLY A 346 0.68 3.61 12.12
N GLU A 347 1.75 2.90 11.71
CA GLU A 347 2.26 2.99 10.35
C GLU A 347 1.35 2.37 9.30
N ALA A 348 0.71 1.24 9.60
CA ALA A 348 -0.25 0.60 8.70
C ALA A 348 -1.48 1.48 8.45
N MET A 349 -1.86 2.31 9.44
CA MET A 349 -2.98 3.24 9.31
C MET A 349 -2.63 4.52 8.56
N LEU A 350 -1.34 4.92 8.47
CA LEU A 350 -0.90 6.11 7.75
C LEU A 350 -1.34 6.09 6.28
N ILE A 351 -1.14 4.96 5.61
CA ILE A 351 -1.48 4.81 4.19
C ILE A 351 -3.00 4.94 3.94
N LEU A 352 -3.83 4.55 4.91
CA LEU A 352 -5.28 4.57 4.77
C LEU A 352 -5.85 6.00 4.79
N THR A 353 -5.09 6.98 5.26
CA THR A 353 -5.49 8.40 5.22
C THR A 353 -5.38 9.00 3.82
N VAL A 354 -4.51 8.46 2.97
CA VAL A 354 -4.17 9.01 1.65
C VAL A 354 -5.38 9.15 0.72
N PRO A 355 -6.23 8.11 0.48
CA PRO A 355 -7.29 8.20 -0.52
C PRO A 355 -8.29 9.32 -0.27
N ALA A 356 -8.57 9.62 0.99
CA ALA A 356 -9.51 10.68 1.35
C ALA A 356 -8.88 12.08 1.24
N LEU A 357 -7.57 12.22 1.52
CA LEU A 357 -6.84 13.49 1.41
C LEU A 357 -6.63 13.93 -0.04
N VAL A 358 -6.55 12.98 -0.98
CA VAL A 358 -6.26 13.26 -2.40
C VAL A 358 -7.26 14.22 -3.04
N PRO A 359 -8.59 14.03 -3.01
CA PRO A 359 -9.53 14.98 -3.59
C PRO A 359 -9.49 16.34 -2.90
N LEU A 360 -9.34 16.38 -1.57
CA LEU A 360 -9.16 17.66 -0.86
C LEU A 360 -7.93 18.41 -1.38
N ALA A 361 -6.79 17.74 -1.47
CA ALA A 361 -5.56 18.34 -1.99
C ALA A 361 -5.74 18.84 -3.43
N ALA A 362 -6.48 18.10 -4.28
CA ALA A 362 -6.76 18.51 -5.65
C ALA A 362 -7.57 19.81 -5.72
N PHE A 363 -8.59 19.97 -4.87
CA PHE A 363 -9.34 21.25 -4.76
C PHE A 363 -8.47 22.39 -4.22
N GLY A 364 -7.49 22.10 -3.37
CA GLY A 364 -6.51 23.08 -2.88
C GLY A 364 -5.66 23.67 -4.00
N ALA A 365 -5.26 22.85 -4.95
CA ALA A 365 -4.46 23.28 -6.09
C ALA A 365 -5.14 24.39 -6.92
N THR A 366 -6.48 24.41 -7.00
CA THR A 366 -7.23 25.43 -7.76
C THR A 366 -7.25 26.82 -7.13
N THR A 367 -6.87 26.93 -5.87
CA THR A 367 -6.93 28.15 -5.07
C THR A 367 -5.57 28.65 -4.59
N LEU A 368 -4.51 27.93 -4.96
CA LEU A 368 -3.14 28.32 -4.62
C LEU A 368 -2.75 29.65 -5.27
N ARG A 369 -1.93 30.43 -4.57
CA ARG A 369 -1.28 31.59 -5.13
C ARG A 369 -0.13 31.15 -6.03
N ARG A 370 0.12 31.88 -7.12
CA ARG A 370 1.23 31.60 -8.07
C ARG A 370 2.60 31.41 -7.39
N ALA A 371 2.85 32.15 -6.30
CA ALA A 371 4.09 32.00 -5.53
C ALA A 371 4.19 30.62 -4.88
N ALA A 372 3.10 30.11 -4.30
CA ALA A 372 3.06 28.79 -3.68
C ALA A 372 3.15 27.66 -4.72
N GLU A 373 2.46 27.81 -5.88
CA GLU A 373 2.60 26.87 -7.00
C GLU A 373 4.05 26.78 -7.47
N ASN A 374 4.70 27.93 -7.71
CA ASN A 374 6.09 27.98 -8.12
C ASN A 374 7.04 27.40 -7.06
N ALA A 375 6.77 27.64 -5.78
CA ALA A 375 7.59 27.07 -4.69
C ALA A 375 7.48 25.53 -4.69
N LEU A 376 6.30 24.96 -4.87
CA LEU A 376 6.11 23.50 -4.99
C LEU A 376 6.79 22.93 -6.23
N ASP A 377 6.70 23.62 -7.39
CA ASP A 377 7.38 23.22 -8.61
C ASP A 377 8.90 23.14 -8.40
N TRP A 378 9.50 24.22 -7.87
CA TRP A 378 10.94 24.27 -7.63
C TRP A 378 11.40 23.30 -6.55
N PHE A 379 10.60 23.12 -5.51
CA PHE A 379 10.87 22.10 -4.49
C PHE A 379 10.92 20.69 -5.12
N SER A 380 9.94 20.35 -5.95
CA SER A 380 9.90 19.05 -6.63
C SER A 380 11.09 18.87 -7.56
N ILE A 381 11.41 19.89 -8.38
CA ILE A 381 12.56 19.85 -9.27
C ILE A 381 13.86 19.66 -8.49
N ALA A 382 14.10 20.47 -7.45
CA ALA A 382 15.32 20.41 -6.66
C ALA A 382 15.45 19.08 -5.91
N LEU A 383 14.39 18.66 -5.21
CA LEU A 383 14.38 17.43 -4.42
C LEU A 383 14.67 16.21 -5.31
N PHE A 384 13.84 16.00 -6.34
CA PHE A 384 13.94 14.79 -7.16
C PHE A 384 15.22 14.76 -8.02
N SER A 385 15.69 15.92 -8.50
CA SER A 385 16.97 15.98 -9.23
C SER A 385 18.17 15.72 -8.32
N LEU A 386 18.18 16.26 -7.09
CA LEU A 386 19.25 16.01 -6.13
C LEU A 386 19.30 14.55 -5.70
N VAL A 387 18.13 13.96 -5.39
CA VAL A 387 18.06 12.54 -5.00
C VAL A 387 18.44 11.63 -6.15
N ALA A 388 18.04 11.95 -7.39
CA ALA A 388 18.44 11.20 -8.59
C ALA A 388 19.96 11.28 -8.82
N LEU A 389 20.56 12.48 -8.67
CA LEU A 389 22.01 12.65 -8.76
C LEU A 389 22.73 11.81 -7.69
N GLY A 390 22.23 11.82 -6.46
CA GLY A 390 22.74 10.97 -5.39
C GLY A 390 22.64 9.47 -5.73
N ALA A 391 21.49 9.04 -6.26
CA ALA A 391 21.30 7.67 -6.71
C ALA A 391 22.33 7.28 -7.78
N TRP A 392 22.51 8.08 -8.80
CA TRP A 392 23.54 7.83 -9.82
C TRP A 392 24.96 7.83 -9.26
N ALA A 393 25.29 8.74 -8.35
CA ALA A 393 26.63 8.80 -7.73
C ALA A 393 26.93 7.53 -6.91
N TYR A 394 25.98 7.05 -6.10
CA TYR A 394 26.14 5.80 -5.37
C TYR A 394 26.17 4.57 -6.28
N PHE A 395 25.36 4.55 -7.34
CA PHE A 395 25.41 3.48 -8.33
C PHE A 395 26.77 3.44 -9.05
N PHE A 396 27.30 4.59 -9.47
CA PHE A 396 28.62 4.68 -10.07
C PHE A 396 29.72 4.21 -9.11
N ALA A 397 29.65 4.61 -7.84
CA ALA A 397 30.59 4.17 -6.82
C ALA A 397 30.52 2.64 -6.60
N MET A 398 29.34 2.05 -6.64
CA MET A 398 29.13 0.61 -6.55
C MET A 398 29.73 -0.12 -7.77
N ALA A 399 29.56 0.47 -8.96
CA ALA A 399 30.02 -0.10 -10.23
C ALA A 399 31.53 -0.07 -10.42
N THR A 400 32.17 1.03 -10.01
CA THR A 400 33.57 1.32 -10.33
C THR A 400 34.54 1.30 -9.12
N GLY A 401 33.99 1.22 -7.91
CA GLY A 401 34.75 1.36 -6.67
C GLY A 401 35.16 2.81 -6.36
N THR A 402 34.75 3.80 -7.17
CA THR A 402 35.13 5.21 -7.02
C THR A 402 33.90 6.12 -6.90
N PRO A 403 33.82 7.03 -5.92
CA PRO A 403 34.79 7.33 -4.86
C PRO A 403 34.88 6.24 -3.78
N PRO A 404 36.07 5.91 -3.26
CA PRO A 404 36.24 4.73 -2.40
C PRO A 404 35.48 4.81 -1.09
N LYS A 405 35.22 5.98 -0.54
CA LYS A 405 34.40 6.16 0.67
C LYS A 405 32.93 5.74 0.46
N MET A 406 32.36 6.06 -0.71
CA MET A 406 30.98 5.67 -1.04
C MET A 406 30.90 4.17 -1.29
N ALA A 407 31.83 3.60 -2.06
CA ALA A 407 31.90 2.17 -2.30
C ALA A 407 32.07 1.36 -1.00
N ALA A 408 32.97 1.80 -0.10
CA ALA A 408 33.15 1.19 1.21
C ALA A 408 31.88 1.28 2.11
N SER A 409 31.09 2.34 1.97
CA SER A 409 29.82 2.46 2.70
C SER A 409 28.79 1.43 2.23
N ILE A 410 28.70 1.19 0.92
CA ILE A 410 27.81 0.16 0.35
C ILE A 410 28.27 -1.25 0.81
N ALA A 411 29.58 -1.54 0.69
CA ALA A 411 30.14 -2.84 1.09
C ALA A 411 29.91 -3.15 2.59
N ARG A 412 29.88 -2.14 3.45
CA ARG A 412 29.55 -2.30 4.88
C ARG A 412 28.07 -2.55 5.12
N LEU A 413 27.19 -1.92 4.33
CA LEU A 413 25.74 -2.08 4.46
C LEU A 413 25.28 -3.44 3.94
N VAL A 414 25.93 -3.93 2.87
CA VAL A 414 25.54 -5.20 2.22
C VAL A 414 26.82 -6.03 1.96
N PRO A 415 27.36 -6.67 3.01
CA PRO A 415 28.57 -7.48 2.90
C PRO A 415 28.35 -8.70 2.00
N GLY A 416 29.31 -8.98 1.11
CA GLY A 416 29.28 -10.15 0.22
C GLY A 416 28.45 -9.98 -1.05
N PHE A 417 27.91 -8.80 -1.34
CA PHE A 417 27.21 -8.54 -2.59
C PHE A 417 28.20 -8.47 -3.78
N THR A 418 28.01 -9.33 -4.79
CA THR A 418 28.91 -9.46 -5.96
C THR A 418 28.16 -9.57 -7.30
N GLU A 419 26.84 -9.27 -7.32
CA GLU A 419 26.08 -9.42 -8.54
C GLU A 419 26.50 -8.44 -9.65
N PRO A 420 26.54 -8.90 -10.92
CA PRO A 420 26.93 -8.06 -12.05
C PRO A 420 25.85 -7.01 -12.35
N ILE A 421 26.33 -5.84 -12.83
CA ILE A 421 25.45 -4.75 -13.22
C ILE A 421 24.73 -5.10 -14.53
N SER A 422 23.41 -4.96 -14.53
CA SER A 422 22.60 -5.13 -15.72
C SER A 422 22.71 -3.91 -16.66
N VAL A 423 23.27 -4.09 -17.83
CA VAL A 423 23.35 -3.06 -18.87
C VAL A 423 21.96 -2.59 -19.31
N VAL A 424 21.00 -3.53 -19.45
CA VAL A 424 19.63 -3.21 -19.86
C VAL A 424 18.94 -2.33 -18.81
N ALA A 425 19.08 -2.66 -17.52
CA ALA A 425 18.53 -1.86 -16.43
C ALA A 425 19.18 -0.47 -16.38
N THR A 426 20.48 -0.37 -16.60
CA THR A 426 21.21 0.91 -16.64
C THR A 426 20.72 1.79 -17.80
N ILE A 427 20.53 1.24 -18.99
CA ILE A 427 19.99 1.98 -20.14
C ILE A 427 18.56 2.45 -19.85
N ALA A 428 17.72 1.59 -19.30
CA ALA A 428 16.34 1.95 -18.92
C ALA A 428 16.32 3.08 -17.86
N ALA A 429 17.23 3.03 -16.89
CA ALA A 429 17.40 4.09 -15.88
C ALA A 429 17.84 5.43 -16.50
N LEU A 430 18.75 5.40 -17.49
CA LEU A 430 19.15 6.58 -18.25
C LEU A 430 17.97 7.17 -19.04
N ILE A 431 17.14 6.34 -19.67
CA ILE A 431 15.93 6.78 -20.37
C ILE A 431 14.98 7.48 -19.39
N ALA A 432 14.73 6.89 -18.21
CA ALA A 432 13.87 7.51 -17.20
C ALA A 432 14.42 8.85 -16.69
N SER A 433 15.73 8.92 -16.45
CA SER A 433 16.41 10.17 -16.05
C SER A 433 16.36 11.24 -17.14
N THR A 434 16.51 10.83 -18.41
CA THR A 434 16.40 11.74 -19.55
C THR A 434 14.98 12.27 -19.71
N ALA A 435 13.96 11.43 -19.55
CA ALA A 435 12.56 11.84 -19.55
C ALA A 435 12.27 12.88 -18.46
N TRP A 436 12.82 12.68 -17.27
CA TRP A 436 12.74 13.66 -16.18
C TRP A 436 13.42 14.99 -16.57
N LEU A 437 14.64 14.95 -17.10
CA LEU A 437 15.36 16.15 -17.54
C LEU A 437 14.58 16.92 -18.62
N VAL A 438 13.99 16.21 -19.58
CA VAL A 438 13.15 16.82 -20.62
C VAL A 438 11.94 17.51 -20.00
N LEU A 439 11.27 16.88 -19.01
CA LEU A 439 10.15 17.47 -18.29
C LEU A 439 10.56 18.75 -17.54
N VAL A 440 11.70 18.70 -16.84
CA VAL A 440 12.26 19.88 -16.13
C VAL A 440 12.60 21.00 -17.11
N LEU A 441 13.28 20.70 -18.21
CA LEU A 441 13.62 21.69 -19.24
C LEU A 441 12.35 22.31 -19.88
N TRP A 442 11.33 21.48 -20.14
CA TRP A 442 10.04 21.97 -20.60
C TRP A 442 9.42 22.96 -19.60
N ARG A 443 9.41 22.62 -18.32
CA ARG A 443 8.87 23.49 -17.26
C ARG A 443 9.66 24.80 -17.11
N VAL A 444 10.99 24.76 -17.22
CA VAL A 444 11.86 25.94 -17.07
C VAL A 444 11.73 26.87 -18.28
N ARG A 445 11.70 26.31 -19.50
CA ARG A 445 11.64 27.09 -20.75
C ARG A 445 10.25 27.61 -21.08
N THR A 446 9.20 26.85 -20.69
CA THR A 446 7.82 27.24 -20.93
C THR A 446 7.17 27.58 -19.58
N ARG A 447 6.25 28.52 -19.55
CA ARG A 447 5.47 28.83 -18.34
C ARG A 447 4.02 28.40 -18.57
N PRO A 448 3.76 27.09 -18.62
CA PRO A 448 2.45 26.60 -18.98
C PRO A 448 1.40 27.01 -17.94
N PRO A 449 0.23 27.47 -18.37
CA PRO A 449 -0.82 27.93 -17.47
C PRO A 449 -1.57 26.78 -16.76
N MET A 450 -1.35 25.52 -17.18
CA MET A 450 -2.12 24.37 -16.75
C MET A 450 -1.87 24.06 -15.28
N LEU A 451 -2.94 23.83 -14.51
CA LEU A 451 -2.89 23.54 -13.07
C LEU A 451 -2.28 22.17 -12.75
N TRP A 452 -2.34 21.21 -13.66
CA TRP A 452 -1.75 19.88 -13.46
C TRP A 452 -0.21 19.86 -13.55
N ARG A 453 0.45 20.95 -13.96
CA ARG A 453 1.92 21.00 -14.16
C ARG A 453 2.71 20.70 -12.88
N GLY A 454 2.33 21.30 -11.75
CA GLY A 454 2.99 21.10 -10.46
C GLY A 454 2.80 19.66 -9.93
N PRO A 455 1.58 19.17 -9.83
CA PRO A 455 1.31 17.75 -9.53
C PRO A 455 2.02 16.77 -10.47
N MET A 456 2.16 17.11 -11.77
CA MET A 456 2.91 16.30 -12.73
C MET A 456 4.41 16.22 -12.40
N LEU A 457 5.03 17.32 -11.99
CA LEU A 457 6.43 17.31 -11.54
C LEU A 457 6.61 16.43 -10.30
N GLY A 458 5.69 16.52 -9.33
CA GLY A 458 5.71 15.67 -8.14
C GLY A 458 5.58 14.18 -8.49
N ALA A 459 4.56 13.84 -9.28
CA ALA A 459 4.29 12.47 -9.70
C ALA A 459 5.42 11.89 -10.56
N ALA A 460 5.87 12.64 -11.58
CA ALA A 460 6.92 12.17 -12.48
C ALA A 460 8.28 12.06 -11.77
N GLY A 461 8.59 12.98 -10.86
CA GLY A 461 9.81 12.93 -10.07
C GLY A 461 9.85 11.72 -9.14
N LEU A 462 8.76 11.46 -8.41
CA LEU A 462 8.68 10.27 -7.56
C LEU A 462 8.67 8.97 -8.37
N THR A 463 7.93 8.94 -9.49
CA THR A 463 7.93 7.77 -10.40
C THR A 463 9.34 7.50 -10.95
N MET A 464 10.04 8.55 -11.40
CA MET A 464 11.42 8.42 -11.88
C MET A 464 12.33 7.85 -10.79
N LEU A 465 12.28 8.36 -9.56
CA LEU A 465 13.07 7.83 -8.46
C LEU A 465 12.69 6.38 -8.14
N TRP A 466 11.41 6.03 -8.16
CA TRP A 466 10.94 4.67 -7.96
C TRP A 466 11.49 3.72 -9.04
N VAL A 467 11.46 4.14 -10.30
CA VAL A 467 12.05 3.41 -11.44
C VAL A 467 13.56 3.26 -11.25
N LEU A 468 14.26 4.33 -10.88
CA LEU A 468 15.73 4.27 -10.64
C LEU A 468 16.09 3.29 -9.53
N VAL A 469 15.38 3.33 -8.40
CA VAL A 469 15.64 2.40 -7.29
C VAL A 469 15.45 0.96 -7.74
N ASN A 470 14.38 0.68 -8.49
CA ASN A 470 14.09 -0.69 -8.94
C ASN A 470 15.04 -1.16 -10.07
N LEU A 471 15.52 -0.28 -10.93
CA LEU A 471 16.42 -0.68 -12.01
C LEU A 471 17.88 -0.79 -11.55
N LEU A 472 18.34 0.13 -10.68
CA LEU A 472 19.76 0.23 -10.30
C LEU A 472 20.09 -0.52 -9.00
N TYR A 473 19.13 -0.62 -8.07
CA TYR A 473 19.40 -1.12 -6.72
C TYR A 473 18.59 -2.35 -6.33
N LEU A 474 17.64 -2.80 -7.16
CA LEU A 474 16.80 -3.95 -6.82
C LEU A 474 17.62 -5.22 -6.51
N PRO A 475 18.69 -5.58 -7.28
CA PRO A 475 19.53 -6.72 -6.94
C PRO A 475 20.18 -6.59 -5.55
N LEU A 476 20.73 -5.41 -5.24
CA LEU A 476 21.33 -5.12 -3.93
C LEU A 476 20.29 -5.22 -2.79
N ILE A 477 19.12 -4.60 -2.98
CA ILE A 477 18.03 -4.62 -2.00
C ILE A 477 17.52 -6.05 -1.83
N ASN A 478 17.34 -6.78 -2.93
CA ASN A 478 16.89 -8.17 -2.88
C ASN A 478 17.90 -9.04 -2.14
N TYR A 479 19.19 -8.97 -2.47
CA TYR A 479 20.24 -9.69 -1.75
C TYR A 479 20.18 -9.42 -0.24
N SER A 480 19.98 -8.16 0.17
CA SER A 480 19.93 -7.78 1.58
C SER A 480 18.66 -8.23 2.31
N ARG A 481 17.55 -8.44 1.60
CA ARG A 481 16.23 -8.76 2.15
C ARG A 481 15.74 -10.17 1.87
N SER A 482 16.30 -10.85 0.88
CA SER A 482 16.00 -12.24 0.54
C SER A 482 16.61 -13.20 1.56
N TYR A 483 15.90 -14.28 1.82
CA TYR A 483 16.40 -15.42 2.60
C TYR A 483 16.82 -16.59 1.70
N ALA A 484 16.87 -16.41 0.37
CA ALA A 484 17.14 -17.48 -0.59
C ALA A 484 18.45 -18.21 -0.27
N GLY A 485 19.56 -17.47 -0.06
CA GLY A 485 20.85 -18.09 0.24
C GLY A 485 20.85 -18.89 1.53
N LEU A 486 20.22 -18.37 2.59
CA LEU A 486 20.09 -19.07 3.86
C LEU A 486 19.19 -20.32 3.73
N ALA A 487 18.08 -20.19 3.01
CA ALA A 487 17.15 -21.30 2.81
C ALA A 487 17.81 -22.46 2.05
N LEU A 488 18.63 -22.16 1.03
CA LEU A 488 19.38 -23.16 0.28
C LEU A 488 20.44 -23.87 1.15
N GLN A 489 21.15 -23.12 2.00
CA GLN A 489 22.11 -23.72 2.96
C GLN A 489 21.40 -24.69 3.92
N VAL A 490 20.25 -24.27 4.48
CA VAL A 490 19.46 -25.16 5.37
C VAL A 490 18.95 -26.38 4.61
N ALA A 491 18.49 -26.23 3.35
CA ALA A 491 18.05 -27.36 2.53
C ALA A 491 19.16 -28.38 2.29
N GLU A 492 20.37 -27.92 2.00
CA GLU A 492 21.54 -28.75 1.85
C GLU A 492 21.84 -29.56 3.11
N GLN A 493 21.79 -28.92 4.29
CA GLN A 493 21.98 -29.59 5.56
C GLN A 493 20.89 -30.63 5.87
N VAL A 494 19.63 -30.33 5.52
CA VAL A 494 18.53 -31.30 5.64
C VAL A 494 18.78 -32.52 4.77
N GLN A 495 19.25 -32.34 3.52
CA GLN A 495 19.57 -33.43 2.61
C GLN A 495 20.77 -34.28 3.10
N GLN A 496 21.86 -33.64 3.54
CA GLN A 496 23.04 -34.31 4.13
C GLN A 496 22.69 -35.12 5.38
N SER A 497 21.65 -34.68 6.12
CA SER A 497 21.18 -35.40 7.30
C SER A 497 20.24 -36.58 7.01
N GLY A 498 20.14 -37.02 5.74
CA GLY A 498 19.29 -38.11 5.31
C GLY A 498 17.88 -37.70 4.84
N GLY A 499 17.61 -36.42 4.71
CA GLY A 499 16.32 -35.87 4.28
C GLY A 499 15.24 -35.97 5.38
N SER A 500 14.13 -35.30 5.14
CA SER A 500 12.93 -35.40 5.98
C SER A 500 11.69 -35.12 5.15
N PRO A 501 10.59 -35.87 5.35
CA PRO A 501 9.34 -35.62 4.63
C PRO A 501 8.69 -34.28 5.01
N CYS A 502 9.00 -33.76 6.20
CA CYS A 502 8.53 -32.48 6.72
C CYS A 502 9.55 -31.83 7.67
N VAL A 503 9.36 -30.54 7.92
CA VAL A 503 10.18 -29.76 8.87
C VAL A 503 9.28 -29.23 9.97
N PHE A 504 9.61 -29.52 11.22
CA PHE A 504 8.97 -28.93 12.38
C PHE A 504 9.44 -27.47 12.53
N ALA A 505 8.51 -26.55 12.53
CA ALA A 505 8.79 -25.12 12.60
C ALA A 505 8.70 -24.62 14.03
N HIS A 506 9.81 -24.49 14.73
CA HIS A 506 9.84 -23.98 16.10
C HIS A 506 10.19 -22.49 16.12
N ARG A 507 9.28 -21.64 16.64
CA ARG A 507 9.42 -20.17 16.72
C ARG A 507 9.65 -19.46 15.36
N LEU A 508 9.36 -20.13 14.26
CA LEU A 508 9.39 -19.50 12.94
C LEU A 508 8.16 -18.61 12.73
N LEU A 509 8.39 -17.37 12.30
CA LEU A 509 7.32 -16.49 11.86
C LEU A 509 6.69 -17.00 10.56
N PRO A 510 5.42 -16.67 10.26
CA PRO A 510 4.78 -17.02 9.00
C PRO A 510 5.61 -16.65 7.76
N ALA A 511 6.26 -15.48 7.77
CA ALA A 511 7.16 -15.04 6.71
C ALA A 511 8.33 -16.00 6.47
N HIS A 512 8.95 -16.55 7.53
CA HIS A 512 10.04 -17.53 7.38
C HIS A 512 9.55 -18.82 6.74
N ARG A 513 8.39 -19.34 7.18
CA ARG A 513 7.81 -20.55 6.56
C ARG A 513 7.60 -20.35 5.06
N ALA A 514 7.05 -19.18 4.65
CA ALA A 514 6.84 -18.85 3.24
C ALA A 514 8.15 -18.81 2.46
N LEU A 515 9.20 -18.16 2.98
CA LEU A 515 10.48 -18.00 2.28
C LEU A 515 11.27 -19.31 2.20
N PHE A 516 11.33 -20.10 3.27
CA PHE A 516 12.00 -21.40 3.27
C PHE A 516 11.25 -22.41 2.38
N ALA A 517 9.92 -22.36 2.34
CA ALA A 517 9.14 -23.17 1.42
C ALA A 517 9.39 -22.77 -0.05
N LEU A 518 9.43 -21.46 -0.34
CA LEU A 518 9.62 -20.91 -1.69
C LEU A 518 11.00 -21.28 -2.26
N HIS A 519 12.08 -21.04 -1.50
CA HIS A 519 13.45 -21.14 -2.00
C HIS A 519 14.05 -22.55 -1.83
N ALA A 520 13.65 -23.25 -0.78
CA ALA A 520 14.23 -24.54 -0.43
C ALA A 520 13.26 -25.73 -0.59
N GLY A 521 12.01 -25.46 -1.00
CA GLY A 521 11.00 -26.52 -1.13
C GLY A 521 10.63 -27.20 0.19
N MET A 522 10.90 -26.54 1.34
CA MET A 522 10.64 -27.13 2.66
C MET A 522 9.13 -27.27 2.89
N ARG A 523 8.73 -28.46 3.30
CA ARG A 523 7.34 -28.77 3.66
C ARG A 523 7.13 -28.59 5.15
N PHE A 524 6.49 -27.49 5.51
CA PHE A 524 6.02 -27.28 6.87
C PHE A 524 4.65 -27.92 7.04
N VAL A 525 4.41 -28.41 8.23
CA VAL A 525 3.18 -29.10 8.63
C VAL A 525 2.47 -28.37 9.74
N ARG A 526 1.23 -28.75 9.99
CA ARG A 526 0.45 -28.22 11.11
C ARG A 526 0.96 -28.80 12.43
N PRO A 527 0.69 -28.13 13.56
CA PRO A 527 1.13 -28.60 14.88
C PRO A 527 0.75 -30.05 15.17
N GLU A 528 -0.42 -30.50 14.73
CA GLU A 528 -0.89 -31.87 14.97
C GLU A 528 -0.04 -32.94 14.25
N GLN A 529 0.66 -32.56 13.19
CA GLN A 529 1.48 -33.44 12.36
C GLN A 529 2.99 -33.30 12.62
N GLU A 530 3.38 -32.44 13.55
CA GLU A 530 4.79 -32.14 13.85
C GLU A 530 5.56 -33.35 14.46
N ALA A 531 4.83 -34.28 15.08
CA ALA A 531 5.41 -35.51 15.62
C ALA A 531 6.07 -36.41 14.56
N ASP A 532 5.64 -36.30 13.29
CA ASP A 532 6.15 -37.13 12.17
C ASP A 532 7.45 -36.59 11.58
N CYS A 533 7.85 -35.36 11.93
CA CYS A 533 9.03 -34.71 11.34
C CYS A 533 10.32 -35.14 12.04
N GLN A 534 11.33 -35.48 11.24
CA GLN A 534 12.67 -35.87 11.73
C GLN A 534 13.62 -34.68 11.90
N VAL A 535 13.26 -33.52 11.39
CA VAL A 535 14.06 -32.30 11.40
C VAL A 535 13.23 -31.16 11.93
N ALA A 536 13.83 -30.34 12.79
CA ALA A 536 13.24 -29.11 13.30
C ALA A 536 14.09 -27.90 12.91
N LEU A 537 13.46 -26.85 12.42
CA LEU A 537 14.09 -25.56 12.18
C LEU A 537 13.61 -24.56 13.24
N HIS A 538 14.56 -24.05 14.01
CA HIS A 538 14.34 -23.11 15.10
C HIS A 538 14.92 -21.74 14.72
N ARG A 539 14.18 -20.69 15.05
CA ARG A 539 14.67 -19.30 14.98
C ARG A 539 14.93 -18.75 16.35
N ASP A 540 16.10 -18.18 16.53
CA ASP A 540 16.54 -17.51 17.74
C ASP A 540 16.90 -16.03 17.45
N SER A 541 16.95 -15.21 18.48
CA SER A 541 17.37 -13.82 18.42
C SER A 541 18.54 -13.58 19.36
N ARG A 542 19.68 -13.16 18.83
CA ARG A 542 20.85 -12.81 19.66
C ARG A 542 20.59 -11.72 20.71
N ARG A 543 19.49 -10.95 20.55
CA ARG A 543 19.11 -9.89 21.48
C ARG A 543 18.32 -10.36 22.68
N SER A 544 17.69 -11.52 22.59
CA SER A 544 16.83 -12.08 23.64
C SER A 544 17.48 -13.32 24.23
N ARG A 545 18.13 -13.19 25.40
CA ARG A 545 18.70 -14.33 26.13
C ARG A 545 17.64 -15.31 26.71
N LEU A 546 16.36 -14.96 26.62
CA LEU A 546 15.23 -15.76 27.10
C LEU A 546 14.74 -16.80 26.09
N ASP A 547 15.23 -16.75 24.84
CA ASP A 547 14.69 -17.54 23.73
C ASP A 547 15.56 -18.76 23.34
N ASP A 548 16.60 -19.08 24.11
CA ASP A 548 17.56 -20.16 23.82
C ASP A 548 17.02 -21.58 24.10
N GLU A 549 15.72 -21.75 24.34
CA GLU A 549 15.15 -23.08 24.57
C GLU A 549 15.04 -23.88 23.26
N PRO A 550 15.71 -25.04 23.17
CA PRO A 550 15.59 -25.91 22.01
C PRO A 550 14.15 -26.43 21.85
N PRO A 551 13.79 -26.96 20.66
CA PRO A 551 12.51 -27.61 20.50
C PRO A 551 12.26 -28.67 21.57
N PRO A 552 11.04 -28.84 22.10
CA PRO A 552 10.76 -29.84 23.12
C PRO A 552 10.93 -31.26 22.56
N GLY A 553 11.71 -32.09 23.24
CA GLY A 553 11.97 -33.49 22.85
C GLY A 553 13.46 -33.81 22.64
N PRO A 554 13.81 -35.04 22.19
CA PRO A 554 15.17 -35.49 21.99
C PRO A 554 15.75 -34.95 20.69
N TRP A 555 16.08 -33.65 20.65
CA TRP A 555 16.64 -32.99 19.47
C TRP A 555 18.14 -32.75 19.61
N GLN A 556 18.91 -33.05 18.58
CA GLN A 556 20.34 -32.77 18.48
C GLN A 556 20.59 -31.66 17.47
N LEU A 557 21.35 -30.64 17.86
CA LEU A 557 21.77 -29.56 16.97
C LEU A 557 22.72 -30.10 15.91
N ILE A 558 22.41 -29.88 14.63
CA ILE A 558 23.24 -30.34 13.51
C ILE A 558 23.82 -29.17 12.70
N TRP A 559 23.19 -27.99 12.76
CA TRP A 559 23.68 -26.81 12.05
C TRP A 559 23.17 -25.53 12.71
N GLU A 560 23.99 -24.48 12.62
CA GLU A 560 23.64 -23.12 13.02
C GLU A 560 24.14 -22.14 11.96
N GLY A 561 23.32 -21.12 11.63
CA GLY A 561 23.68 -20.09 10.69
C GLY A 561 22.84 -18.82 10.79
N SER A 562 23.33 -17.78 10.16
CA SER A 562 22.65 -16.49 10.08
C SER A 562 22.92 -15.87 8.71
N TRP A 563 22.01 -14.99 8.26
CA TRP A 563 22.25 -14.25 7.02
C TRP A 563 23.22 -13.08 7.25
N PRO A 564 24.17 -12.81 6.36
CA PRO A 564 25.22 -11.79 6.58
C PRO A 564 24.69 -10.37 6.90
N THR A 565 23.52 -10.00 6.35
CA THR A 565 22.89 -8.70 6.57
C THR A 565 21.93 -8.66 7.77
N ARG A 566 21.67 -9.81 8.42
CA ARG A 566 20.75 -9.99 9.56
C ARG A 566 21.35 -10.90 10.62
N GLN A 567 22.51 -10.53 11.12
CA GLN A 567 23.26 -11.32 12.10
C GLN A 567 22.59 -11.39 13.48
N ASP A 568 21.57 -10.60 13.72
CA ASP A 568 20.75 -10.65 14.94
C ASP A 568 19.75 -11.82 14.95
N GLU A 569 19.46 -12.41 13.78
CA GLU A 569 18.66 -13.62 13.66
C GLU A 569 19.56 -14.84 13.42
N VAL A 570 19.38 -15.86 14.25
CA VAL A 570 20.12 -17.12 14.15
C VAL A 570 19.12 -18.23 13.89
N PHE A 571 19.44 -19.08 12.92
CA PHE A 571 18.65 -20.26 12.61
C PHE A 571 19.44 -21.49 13.01
N ARG A 572 18.78 -22.39 13.75
CA ARG A 572 19.34 -23.66 14.23
C ARG A 572 18.54 -24.82 13.65
N LEU A 573 19.25 -25.75 13.05
CA LEU A 573 18.66 -26.96 12.53
C LEU A 573 18.95 -28.11 13.50
N TYR A 574 17.89 -28.78 13.90
CA TYR A 574 17.96 -29.92 14.81
C TYR A 574 17.48 -31.18 14.08
N ARG A 575 18.07 -32.32 14.45
CA ARG A 575 17.63 -33.66 14.05
C ARG A 575 17.12 -34.40 15.25
N ARG A 576 16.05 -35.19 15.07
CA ARG A 576 15.51 -36.03 16.13
C ARG A 576 16.52 -37.11 16.46
N GLY A 577 16.97 -37.21 17.72
CA GLY A 577 17.84 -38.28 18.19
C GLY A 577 17.08 -39.59 18.07
N GLY A 578 17.69 -40.60 17.37
CA GLY A 578 17.14 -41.95 17.34
C GLY A 578 17.09 -42.47 18.78
N GLY A 579 15.90 -42.80 19.26
CA GLY A 579 15.70 -43.57 20.46
C GLY A 579 16.16 -45.00 20.29
#